data_93e83d89cdbe5b59dbee07eb6dc1d9ac
#
_entry.id   93e83d89cdbe5b59dbee07eb6dc1d9ac
#
_cell.length_a   1.000
_cell.length_b   1.000
_cell.length_c   1.000
_cell.angle_alpha   90.00
_cell.angle_beta   90.00
_cell.angle_gamma   90.00
#
_symmetry.space_group_name_H-M   'P 1'
#
loop_
_entity.id
_entity.type
_entity.pdbx_description
1 polymer ?
#
loop_
_entity_poly.entity_id
_entity_poly.type
_entity_poly.pdbx_seq_one_letter_code
_entity_poly.pdbx_strand_id
1 'polypeptide(L)'
;DSRPLYVVTGPPRSGTSLAMRLLESVGIVPVTDGVRTKDTFNARGYFEHEKIKQWDFDRTWLENQRGKAVKIVEPLLVRAPWPTGRKVVVRMNRPMPAVLQSQRHLKGSENAPLGWNELSDWEEEHKRTSTFLQMDAHAVLIDLYFDDLIAAATSGTMHERLTEALRQLSQFTALPVDISSVKAVVEPELRRF
;
A
#
# COMPACT_ATOMS: atom_id res chain seq x y z
N ASP A 1 12.56 -18.20 9.94
CA ASP A 1 11.89 -17.10 10.63
C ASP A 1 10.38 -17.28 10.49
N SER A 2 9.67 -17.42 11.59
CA SER A 2 8.22 -17.66 11.64
C SER A 2 7.40 -16.38 11.49
N ARG A 3 8.04 -15.20 11.54
CA ARG A 3 7.36 -13.91 11.37
C ARG A 3 6.76 -13.79 9.97
N PRO A 4 5.58 -13.15 9.80
CA PRO A 4 5.04 -12.92 8.47
C PRO A 4 5.91 -11.91 7.70
N LEU A 5 5.89 -12.00 6.38
CA LEU A 5 6.29 -10.88 5.53
C LEU A 5 5.09 -9.93 5.40
N TYR A 6 5.29 -8.64 5.65
CA TYR A 6 4.26 -7.64 5.38
C TYR A 6 4.47 -7.09 3.97
N VAL A 7 3.43 -7.16 3.16
CA VAL A 7 3.46 -6.62 1.78
C VAL A 7 2.41 -5.53 1.67
N VAL A 8 2.84 -4.32 1.33
CA VAL A 8 1.93 -3.23 1.00
C VAL A 8 1.79 -3.14 -0.51
N THR A 9 0.56 -3.21 -0.99
CA THR A 9 0.24 -3.17 -2.43
C THR A 9 -0.93 -2.25 -2.74
N GLY A 10 -1.21 -2.09 -4.01
CA GLY A 10 -2.27 -1.24 -4.59
C GLY A 10 -1.75 -0.49 -5.80
N PRO A 11 -2.62 0.14 -6.58
CA PRO A 11 -2.22 0.98 -7.69
C PRO A 11 -1.24 2.09 -7.26
N PRO A 12 -0.25 2.46 -8.06
CA PRO A 12 0.55 3.66 -7.79
C PRO A 12 -0.37 4.87 -7.58
N ARG A 13 -0.19 5.61 -6.49
CA ARG A 13 -1.03 6.74 -6.03
C ARG A 13 -2.33 6.36 -5.32
N SER A 14 -2.53 5.11 -4.95
CA SER A 14 -3.67 4.70 -4.10
C SER A 14 -3.47 4.98 -2.60
N GLY A 15 -2.27 5.41 -2.18
CA GLY A 15 -1.95 5.63 -0.77
C GLY A 15 -1.03 4.57 -0.16
N THR A 16 -0.34 3.78 -0.97
CA THR A 16 0.59 2.73 -0.48
C THR A 16 1.67 3.26 0.46
N SER A 17 2.17 4.49 0.25
CA SER A 17 3.10 5.12 1.20
C SER A 17 2.44 5.46 2.54
N LEU A 18 1.14 5.77 2.55
CA LEU A 18 0.37 5.97 3.79
C LEU A 18 0.25 4.67 4.59
N ALA A 19 -0.05 3.56 3.91
CA ALA A 19 -0.09 2.24 4.54
C ALA A 19 1.29 1.82 5.10
N MET A 20 2.38 2.12 4.38
CA MET A 20 3.74 1.89 4.90
C MET A 20 3.99 2.66 6.20
N ARG A 21 3.59 3.94 6.27
CA ARG A 21 3.70 4.75 7.49
C ARG A 21 2.84 4.21 8.64
N LEU A 22 1.65 3.71 8.34
CA LEU A 22 0.79 3.09 9.34
C LEU A 22 1.46 1.85 9.93
N LEU A 23 2.05 0.99 9.12
CA LEU A 23 2.81 -0.17 9.60
C LEU A 23 4.05 0.25 10.41
N GLU A 24 4.78 1.27 9.95
CA GLU A 24 5.94 1.81 10.66
C GLU A 24 5.56 2.37 12.03
N SER A 25 4.44 3.10 12.14
CA SER A 25 3.97 3.69 13.40
C SER A 25 3.61 2.64 14.46
N VAL A 26 3.35 1.39 14.05
CA VAL A 26 3.05 0.27 14.94
C VAL A 26 4.19 -0.76 15.03
N GLY A 27 5.40 -0.34 14.67
CA GLY A 27 6.63 -1.08 14.90
C GLY A 27 7.06 -2.03 13.80
N ILE A 28 6.42 -2.02 12.62
CA ILE A 28 6.85 -2.82 11.47
C ILE A 28 7.83 -2.01 10.63
N VAL A 29 9.09 -2.43 10.62
CA VAL A 29 10.18 -1.72 9.94
C VAL A 29 9.99 -1.76 8.42
N PRO A 30 9.95 -0.61 7.72
CA PRO A 30 9.86 -0.59 6.27
C PRO A 30 11.18 -0.99 5.62
N VAL A 31 11.11 -1.74 4.52
CA VAL A 31 12.26 -2.05 3.66
C VAL A 31 12.39 -0.93 2.63
N THR A 32 13.44 -0.13 2.76
CA THR A 32 13.77 0.96 1.85
C THR A 32 15.29 1.07 1.72
N ASP A 33 15.77 1.55 0.58
CA ASP A 33 17.19 1.83 0.34
C ASP A 33 17.52 3.32 0.51
N GLY A 34 16.52 4.17 0.74
CA GLY A 34 16.70 5.61 0.89
C GLY A 34 17.07 6.36 -0.40
N VAL A 35 17.15 5.68 -1.55
CA VAL A 35 17.54 6.27 -2.84
C VAL A 35 16.51 7.31 -3.30
N ARG A 36 15.23 6.95 -3.24
CA ARG A 36 14.16 7.91 -3.56
C ARG A 36 13.81 8.74 -2.34
N THR A 37 14.33 9.95 -2.31
CA THR A 37 14.08 10.92 -1.25
C THR A 37 12.66 11.49 -1.30
N LYS A 38 12.25 12.13 -0.22
CA LYS A 38 11.00 12.90 -0.14
C LYS A 38 10.98 14.05 -1.12
N ASP A 39 9.81 14.36 -1.66
CA ASP A 39 9.56 15.53 -2.50
C ASP A 39 8.23 16.21 -2.14
N THR A 40 7.83 17.22 -2.92
CA THR A 40 6.55 17.95 -2.69
C THR A 40 5.31 17.09 -2.84
N PHE A 41 5.39 15.96 -3.55
CA PHE A 41 4.28 15.01 -3.76
C PHE A 41 4.22 13.92 -2.69
N ASN A 42 5.32 13.72 -1.96
CA ASN A 42 5.39 12.81 -0.83
C ASN A 42 6.45 13.27 0.18
N ALA A 43 6.06 14.22 1.03
CA ALA A 43 6.95 14.89 1.97
C ALA A 43 7.63 13.96 2.99
N ARG A 44 7.10 12.74 3.22
CA ARG A 44 7.64 11.74 4.14
C ARG A 44 8.35 10.57 3.47
N GLY A 45 8.51 10.61 2.13
CA GLY A 45 9.21 9.58 1.37
C GLY A 45 8.31 8.49 0.80
N TYR A 46 8.88 7.70 -0.09
CA TYR A 46 8.15 6.75 -0.93
C TYR A 46 8.20 5.31 -0.45
N PHE A 47 9.07 4.97 0.50
CA PHE A 47 9.29 3.60 0.97
C PHE A 47 9.51 2.61 -0.19
N GLU A 48 10.27 3.04 -1.18
CA GLU A 48 10.61 2.22 -2.34
C GLU A 48 12.00 1.62 -2.17
N HIS A 49 12.25 0.54 -2.90
CA HIS A 49 13.55 -0.10 -2.96
C HIS A 49 13.89 -0.37 -4.42
N GLU A 50 15.06 0.08 -4.88
CA GLU A 50 15.47 0.00 -6.28
C GLU A 50 15.49 -1.45 -6.80
N LYS A 51 15.86 -2.42 -5.98
CA LYS A 51 15.78 -3.83 -6.36
C LYS A 51 14.39 -4.23 -6.86
N ILE A 52 13.33 -3.76 -6.20
CA ILE A 52 11.94 -4.05 -6.60
C ILE A 52 11.63 -3.39 -7.93
N LYS A 53 12.03 -2.12 -8.14
CA LYS A 53 11.80 -1.38 -9.39
C LYS A 53 12.55 -1.99 -10.56
N GLN A 54 13.79 -2.40 -10.32
CA GLN A 54 14.69 -2.94 -11.35
C GLN A 54 14.49 -4.45 -11.56
N TRP A 55 13.58 -5.10 -10.82
CA TRP A 55 13.42 -6.55 -10.83
C TRP A 55 14.69 -7.34 -10.45
N ASP A 56 15.58 -6.70 -9.70
CA ASP A 56 16.82 -7.29 -9.20
C ASP A 56 16.60 -7.90 -7.81
N PHE A 57 15.60 -8.78 -7.71
CA PHE A 57 15.34 -9.54 -6.49
C PHE A 57 14.76 -10.91 -6.81
N ASP A 58 15.06 -11.86 -5.95
CA ASP A 58 14.57 -13.21 -6.01
C ASP A 58 13.69 -13.53 -4.78
N ARG A 59 13.15 -14.73 -4.74
CA ARG A 59 12.36 -15.22 -3.61
C ARG A 59 13.14 -15.16 -2.31
N THR A 60 14.41 -15.51 -2.31
CA THR A 60 15.28 -15.54 -1.12
C THR A 60 15.43 -14.13 -0.54
N TRP A 61 15.59 -13.13 -1.40
CA TRP A 61 15.64 -11.74 -0.94
C TRP A 61 14.37 -11.32 -0.22
N LEU A 62 13.17 -11.66 -0.76
CA LEU A 62 11.90 -11.38 -0.10
C LEU A 62 11.76 -12.16 1.22
N GLU A 63 12.14 -13.41 1.25
CA GLU A 63 12.08 -14.24 2.46
C GLU A 63 12.98 -13.69 3.59
N ASN A 64 14.10 -13.07 3.25
CA ASN A 64 14.98 -12.40 4.20
C ASN A 64 14.39 -11.07 4.75
N GLN A 65 13.26 -10.59 4.22
CA GLN A 65 12.56 -9.43 4.75
C GLN A 65 11.44 -9.78 5.75
N ARG A 66 11.33 -11.02 6.20
CA ARG A 66 10.33 -11.43 7.19
C ARG A 66 10.37 -10.57 8.44
N GLY A 67 9.20 -10.22 8.97
CA GLY A 67 9.04 -9.28 10.06
C GLY A 67 9.14 -7.81 9.66
N LYS A 68 9.35 -7.52 8.36
CA LYS A 68 9.41 -6.15 7.82
C LYS A 68 8.33 -5.92 6.77
N ALA A 69 8.07 -4.66 6.43
CA ALA A 69 7.13 -4.25 5.39
C ALA A 69 7.85 -3.94 4.08
N VAL A 70 7.41 -4.56 3.00
CA VAL A 70 7.89 -4.33 1.64
C VAL A 70 6.76 -3.73 0.80
N LYS A 71 7.00 -2.64 0.09
CA LYS A 71 6.04 -2.05 -0.84
C LYS A 71 6.26 -2.60 -2.24
N ILE A 72 5.26 -3.30 -2.78
CA ILE A 72 5.24 -3.82 -4.15
C ILE A 72 3.92 -3.40 -4.80
N VAL A 73 3.95 -2.39 -5.67
CA VAL A 73 2.75 -1.86 -6.33
C VAL A 73 2.16 -2.87 -7.33
N GLU A 74 0.87 -2.74 -7.64
CA GLU A 74 0.10 -3.75 -8.37
C GLU A 74 0.72 -4.26 -9.67
N PRO A 75 1.21 -3.47 -10.62
CA PRO A 75 1.76 -4.07 -11.83
C PRO A 75 2.98 -4.97 -11.59
N LEU A 76 3.65 -4.78 -10.47
CA LEU A 76 4.83 -5.56 -10.10
C LEU A 76 4.47 -6.81 -9.28
N LEU A 77 3.37 -6.77 -8.51
CA LEU A 77 3.07 -7.79 -7.52
C LEU A 77 2.86 -9.18 -8.14
N VAL A 78 2.03 -9.27 -9.18
CA VAL A 78 1.71 -10.55 -9.84
C VAL A 78 2.90 -11.19 -10.57
N ARG A 79 3.94 -10.40 -10.79
CA ARG A 79 5.18 -10.85 -11.42
C ARG A 79 6.31 -11.10 -10.42
N ALA A 80 6.12 -10.66 -9.17
CA ALA A 80 7.12 -10.81 -8.13
C ALA A 80 7.43 -12.29 -7.86
N PRO A 81 8.68 -12.65 -7.53
CA PRO A 81 9.02 -13.99 -7.10
C PRO A 81 8.43 -14.27 -5.70
N TRP A 82 7.15 -14.58 -5.68
CA TRP A 82 6.31 -14.60 -4.48
C TRP A 82 6.86 -15.56 -3.42
N PRO A 83 7.07 -15.13 -2.17
CA PRO A 83 7.67 -15.93 -1.13
C PRO A 83 6.72 -17.02 -0.61
N THR A 84 7.26 -18.07 -0.08
CA THR A 84 6.50 -19.12 0.60
C THR A 84 6.11 -18.68 2.02
N GLY A 85 5.21 -19.42 2.69
CA GLY A 85 4.82 -19.19 4.09
C GLY A 85 4.02 -17.91 4.33
N ARG A 86 3.90 -17.53 5.62
CA ARG A 86 2.93 -16.51 6.08
C ARG A 86 3.22 -15.11 5.55
N LYS A 87 2.18 -14.45 5.08
CA LYS A 87 2.20 -13.06 4.62
C LYS A 87 0.99 -12.31 5.17
N VAL A 88 1.19 -11.04 5.50
CA VAL A 88 0.13 -10.07 5.76
C VAL A 88 0.19 -9.06 4.61
N VAL A 89 -0.81 -9.08 3.76
CA VAL A 89 -0.89 -8.21 2.59
C VAL A 89 -1.85 -7.08 2.92
N VAL A 90 -1.33 -5.86 3.01
CA VAL A 90 -2.12 -4.64 3.18
C VAL A 90 -2.33 -4.02 1.81
N ARG A 91 -3.56 -4.11 1.29
CA ARG A 91 -3.91 -3.56 -0.02
C ARG A 91 -4.61 -2.22 0.14
N MET A 92 -4.06 -1.21 -0.52
CA MET A 92 -4.64 0.12 -0.57
C MET A 92 -5.63 0.24 -1.72
N ASN A 93 -6.87 0.56 -1.39
CA ASN A 93 -7.96 0.80 -2.32
C ASN A 93 -8.26 2.30 -2.41
N ARG A 94 -8.39 2.81 -3.63
CA ARG A 94 -8.82 4.18 -3.94
C ARG A 94 -9.61 4.15 -5.24
N PRO A 95 -10.66 4.97 -5.42
CA PRO A 95 -11.37 5.05 -6.68
C PRO A 95 -10.41 5.29 -7.85
N MET A 96 -10.50 4.45 -8.88
CA MET A 96 -9.53 4.48 -10.00
C MET A 96 -9.46 5.84 -10.72
N PRO A 97 -10.58 6.58 -10.93
CA PRO A 97 -10.49 7.94 -11.46
C PRO A 97 -9.61 8.88 -10.62
N ALA A 98 -9.68 8.79 -9.28
CA ALA A 98 -8.84 9.59 -8.39
C ALA A 98 -7.36 9.17 -8.43
N VAL A 99 -7.09 7.87 -8.59
CA VAL A 99 -5.74 7.35 -8.80
C VAL A 99 -5.13 7.92 -10.08
N LEU A 100 -5.85 7.82 -11.20
CA LEU A 100 -5.41 8.29 -12.51
C LEU A 100 -5.21 9.82 -12.52
N GLN A 101 -6.12 10.57 -11.91
CA GLN A 101 -5.96 12.02 -11.76
C GLN A 101 -4.68 12.36 -11.00
N SER A 102 -4.41 11.66 -9.88
CA SER A 102 -3.19 11.86 -9.10
C SER A 102 -1.90 11.48 -9.85
N GLN A 103 -1.96 10.46 -10.71
CA GLN A 103 -0.84 10.08 -11.58
C GLN A 103 -0.54 11.14 -12.63
N ARG A 104 -1.60 11.71 -13.25
CA ARG A 104 -1.50 12.78 -14.24
C ARG A 104 -0.92 14.05 -13.65
N HIS A 105 -1.38 14.42 -12.45
CA HIS A 105 -0.81 15.55 -11.73
C HIS A 105 0.70 15.39 -11.53
N LEU A 106 1.15 14.22 -11.12
CA LEU A 106 2.58 13.93 -10.95
C LEU A 106 3.37 14.07 -12.27
N LYS A 107 2.73 13.78 -13.41
CA LYS A 107 3.35 13.89 -14.74
C LYS A 107 3.20 15.27 -15.38
N GLY A 108 2.55 16.24 -14.72
CA GLY A 108 2.25 17.56 -15.29
C GLY A 108 1.24 17.51 -16.44
N SER A 109 0.34 16.52 -16.44
CA SER A 109 -0.66 16.31 -17.50
C SER A 109 -2.10 16.32 -16.94
N GLU A 110 -2.37 17.16 -15.97
CA GLU A 110 -3.64 17.16 -15.20
C GLU A 110 -4.88 17.36 -16.06
N ASN A 111 -4.76 18.15 -17.12
CA ASN A 111 -5.89 18.49 -17.99
C ASN A 111 -6.17 17.45 -19.10
N ALA A 112 -5.36 16.39 -19.20
CA ALA A 112 -5.61 15.36 -20.17
C ALA A 112 -6.85 14.54 -19.74
N PRO A 113 -7.84 14.29 -20.64
CA PRO A 113 -9.01 13.48 -20.29
C PRO A 113 -8.61 12.05 -19.95
N LEU A 114 -9.37 11.39 -19.06
CA LEU A 114 -9.21 9.96 -18.78
C LEU A 114 -9.61 9.16 -20.03
N GLY A 115 -8.67 8.36 -20.57
CA GLY A 115 -8.97 7.43 -21.65
C GLY A 115 -9.72 6.20 -21.13
N TRP A 116 -10.67 5.68 -21.91
CA TRP A 116 -11.37 4.43 -21.58
C TRP A 116 -10.40 3.26 -21.40
N ASN A 117 -9.43 3.13 -22.31
CA ASN A 117 -8.45 2.06 -22.22
C ASN A 117 -7.58 2.17 -20.97
N GLU A 118 -7.20 3.40 -20.58
CA GLU A 118 -6.40 3.63 -19.38
C GLU A 118 -7.15 3.18 -18.10
N LEU A 119 -8.45 3.44 -18.02
CA LEU A 119 -9.27 3.02 -16.89
C LEU A 119 -9.48 1.51 -16.88
N SER A 120 -9.88 0.93 -18.00
CA SER A 120 -10.13 -0.52 -18.13
C SER A 120 -8.86 -1.34 -17.89
N ASP A 121 -7.71 -0.89 -18.38
CA ASP A 121 -6.44 -1.58 -18.19
C ASP A 121 -6.05 -1.65 -16.70
N TRP A 122 -6.28 -0.56 -15.96
CA TRP A 122 -6.05 -0.54 -14.51
C TRP A 122 -7.06 -1.39 -13.73
N GLU A 123 -8.32 -1.39 -14.13
CA GLU A 123 -9.34 -2.24 -13.52
C GLU A 123 -9.05 -3.73 -13.73
N GLU A 124 -8.57 -4.10 -14.92
CA GLU A 124 -8.15 -5.46 -15.22
C GLU A 124 -6.93 -5.87 -14.38
N GLU A 125 -5.92 -5.00 -14.25
CA GLU A 125 -4.74 -5.26 -13.44
C GLU A 125 -5.10 -5.41 -11.95
N HIS A 126 -5.99 -4.56 -11.45
CA HIS A 126 -6.49 -4.67 -10.08
C HIS A 126 -7.23 -6.00 -9.84
N LYS A 127 -8.02 -6.45 -10.82
CA LYS A 127 -8.71 -7.74 -10.77
C LYS A 127 -7.70 -8.91 -10.79
N ARG A 128 -6.68 -8.85 -11.62
CA ARG A 128 -5.60 -9.86 -11.66
C ARG A 128 -4.89 -9.96 -10.31
N THR A 129 -4.52 -8.83 -9.73
CA THR A 129 -3.90 -8.76 -8.40
C THR A 129 -4.82 -9.35 -7.33
N SER A 130 -6.10 -9.02 -7.36
CA SER A 130 -7.10 -9.55 -6.42
C SER A 130 -7.19 -11.07 -6.51
N THR A 131 -7.30 -11.62 -7.70
CA THR A 131 -7.34 -13.07 -7.94
C THR A 131 -6.06 -13.75 -7.46
N PHE A 132 -4.90 -13.20 -7.79
CA PHE A 132 -3.60 -13.71 -7.36
C PHE A 132 -3.49 -13.80 -5.84
N LEU A 133 -3.89 -12.75 -5.12
CA LEU A 133 -3.84 -12.71 -3.66
C LEU A 133 -4.82 -13.68 -3.00
N GLN A 134 -6.02 -13.86 -3.58
CA GLN A 134 -7.03 -14.80 -3.07
C GLN A 134 -6.61 -16.26 -3.22
N MET A 135 -5.75 -16.57 -4.18
CA MET A 135 -5.23 -17.93 -4.39
C MET A 135 -4.12 -18.32 -3.41
N ASP A 136 -3.55 -17.38 -2.66
CA ASP A 136 -2.48 -17.67 -1.70
C ASP A 136 -3.05 -18.01 -0.32
N ALA A 137 -3.15 -19.30 -0.01
CA ALA A 137 -3.63 -19.80 1.28
C ALA A 137 -2.77 -19.37 2.50
N HIS A 138 -1.57 -18.84 2.28
CA HIS A 138 -0.68 -18.35 3.33
C HIS A 138 -0.67 -16.82 3.46
N ALA A 139 -1.50 -16.13 2.68
CA ALA A 139 -1.66 -14.69 2.75
C ALA A 139 -2.93 -14.32 3.52
N VAL A 140 -2.80 -13.40 4.48
CA VAL A 140 -3.93 -12.68 5.07
C VAL A 140 -4.03 -11.36 4.33
N LEU A 141 -5.14 -11.16 3.60
CA LEU A 141 -5.40 -9.92 2.86
C LEU A 141 -6.20 -8.97 3.75
N ILE A 142 -5.69 -7.76 3.91
CA ILE A 142 -6.32 -6.68 4.66
C ILE A 142 -6.49 -5.48 3.71
N ASP A 143 -7.75 -5.16 3.40
CA ASP A 143 -8.09 -4.04 2.54
C ASP A 143 -8.22 -2.74 3.36
N LEU A 144 -7.43 -1.74 3.00
CA LEU A 144 -7.55 -0.38 3.50
C LEU A 144 -8.06 0.54 2.37
N TYR A 145 -8.96 1.43 2.71
CA TYR A 145 -9.53 2.39 1.78
C TYR A 145 -9.01 3.79 2.09
N PHE A 146 -8.42 4.44 1.09
CA PHE A 146 -7.80 5.75 1.26
C PHE A 146 -8.77 6.78 1.87
N ASP A 147 -9.99 6.84 1.35
CA ASP A 147 -10.99 7.81 1.81
C ASP A 147 -11.44 7.55 3.25
N ASP A 148 -11.48 6.29 3.70
CA ASP A 148 -11.81 5.95 5.09
C ASP A 148 -10.70 6.40 6.04
N LEU A 149 -9.44 6.21 5.67
CA LEU A 149 -8.29 6.69 6.46
C LEU A 149 -8.31 8.21 6.60
N ILE A 150 -8.61 8.93 5.51
CA ILE A 150 -8.74 10.38 5.54
C ILE A 150 -9.93 10.81 6.42
N ALA A 151 -11.10 10.19 6.27
CA ALA A 151 -12.28 10.49 7.08
C ALA A 151 -12.02 10.24 8.58
N ALA A 152 -11.42 9.10 8.93
CA ALA A 152 -11.06 8.78 10.30
C ALA A 152 -10.12 9.81 10.92
N ALA A 153 -9.10 10.26 10.16
CA ALA A 153 -8.15 11.25 10.65
C ALA A 153 -8.73 12.67 10.78
N THR A 154 -9.59 13.09 9.86
CA THR A 154 -10.06 14.48 9.76
C THR A 154 -11.37 14.73 10.51
N SER A 155 -12.34 13.82 10.45
CA SER A 155 -13.65 13.94 11.09
C SER A 155 -13.87 12.96 12.24
N GLY A 156 -12.96 12.02 12.45
CA GLY A 156 -13.14 10.95 13.43
C GLY A 156 -14.13 9.86 12.99
N THR A 157 -14.59 9.90 11.74
CA THR A 157 -15.55 8.92 11.22
C THR A 157 -14.89 7.56 11.03
N MET A 158 -15.35 6.57 11.78
CA MET A 158 -14.87 5.18 11.68
C MET A 158 -15.91 4.34 10.95
N HIS A 159 -15.64 4.05 9.67
CA HIS A 159 -16.44 3.08 8.93
C HIS A 159 -16.19 1.65 9.43
N GLU A 160 -17.21 0.81 9.40
CA GLU A 160 -17.13 -0.58 9.88
C GLU A 160 -15.98 -1.35 9.21
N ARG A 161 -15.83 -1.24 7.90
CA ARG A 161 -14.74 -1.91 7.16
C ARG A 161 -13.34 -1.43 7.59
N LEU A 162 -13.17 -0.14 7.96
CA LEU A 162 -11.91 0.35 8.50
C LEU A 162 -11.68 -0.21 9.89
N THR A 163 -12.68 -0.20 10.75
CA THR A 163 -12.60 -0.76 12.11
C THR A 163 -12.16 -2.23 12.08
N GLU A 164 -12.77 -3.01 11.20
CA GLU A 164 -12.43 -4.42 11.02
C GLU A 164 -11.00 -4.61 10.47
N ALA A 165 -10.60 -3.82 9.47
CA ALA A 165 -9.25 -3.88 8.90
C ALA A 165 -8.18 -3.55 9.96
N LEU A 166 -8.38 -2.51 10.78
CA LEU A 166 -7.44 -2.15 11.86
C LEU A 166 -7.40 -3.23 12.94
N ARG A 167 -8.55 -3.83 13.29
CA ARG A 167 -8.63 -4.95 14.23
C ARG A 167 -7.86 -6.17 13.72
N GLN A 168 -8.02 -6.52 12.44
CA GLN A 168 -7.28 -7.61 11.81
C GLN A 168 -5.78 -7.32 11.81
N LEU A 169 -5.37 -6.11 11.42
CA LEU A 169 -3.98 -5.73 11.39
C LEU A 169 -3.33 -5.80 12.77
N SER A 170 -4.05 -5.42 13.82
CA SER A 170 -3.59 -5.50 15.22
C SER A 170 -3.25 -6.92 15.68
N GLN A 171 -3.76 -7.96 15.02
CA GLN A 171 -3.41 -9.35 15.36
C GLN A 171 -1.99 -9.74 14.91
N PHE A 172 -1.39 -8.96 14.03
CA PHE A 172 -0.08 -9.23 13.45
C PHE A 172 0.98 -8.21 13.87
N THR A 173 0.61 -7.16 14.60
CA THR A 173 1.51 -6.08 15.02
C THR A 173 1.76 -6.12 16.52
N ALA A 174 2.93 -5.65 16.97
CA ALA A 174 3.27 -5.61 18.39
C ALA A 174 2.47 -4.55 19.15
N LEU A 175 2.06 -3.49 18.47
CA LEU A 175 1.26 -2.40 19.03
C LEU A 175 -0.15 -2.43 18.39
N PRO A 176 -1.18 -2.04 19.15
CA PRO A 176 -2.53 -1.91 18.58
C PRO A 176 -2.55 -0.94 17.42
N VAL A 177 -3.31 -1.28 16.39
CA VAL A 177 -3.58 -0.39 15.24
C VAL A 177 -4.99 0.16 15.40
N ASP A 178 -5.10 1.43 15.73
CA ASP A 178 -6.36 2.10 16.01
C ASP A 178 -6.45 3.47 15.32
N ILE A 179 -7.48 4.23 15.64
CA ILE A 179 -7.67 5.58 15.10
C ILE A 179 -6.50 6.52 15.43
N SER A 180 -5.83 6.34 16.57
CA SER A 180 -4.67 7.14 16.97
C SER A 180 -3.50 6.91 16.03
N SER A 181 -3.26 5.65 15.67
CA SER A 181 -2.26 5.25 14.66
C SER A 181 -2.56 5.89 13.30
N VAL A 182 -3.84 5.89 12.89
CA VAL A 182 -4.27 6.53 11.64
C VAL A 182 -4.03 8.04 11.68
N LYS A 183 -4.47 8.71 12.76
CA LYS A 183 -4.29 10.17 12.92
C LYS A 183 -2.81 10.58 12.96
N ALA A 184 -1.94 9.75 13.50
CA ALA A 184 -0.50 10.04 13.57
C ALA A 184 0.18 10.06 12.19
N VAL A 185 -0.38 9.36 11.19
CA VAL A 185 0.25 9.21 9.88
C VAL A 185 -0.46 9.95 8.74
N VAL A 186 -1.74 10.29 8.92
CA VAL A 186 -2.51 11.04 7.92
C VAL A 186 -2.25 12.53 8.08
N GLU A 187 -1.80 13.16 7.01
CA GLU A 187 -1.66 14.62 6.92
C GLU A 187 -2.90 15.21 6.25
N PRO A 188 -3.44 16.35 6.75
CA PRO A 188 -4.61 17.01 6.14
C PRO A 188 -4.41 17.35 4.65
N GLU A 189 -3.16 17.63 4.26
CA GLU A 189 -2.79 17.98 2.89
C GLU A 189 -2.84 16.80 1.92
N LEU A 190 -2.94 15.55 2.38
CA LEU A 190 -3.07 14.37 1.52
C LEU A 190 -4.38 14.34 0.71
N ARG A 191 -5.33 15.22 1.01
CA ARG A 191 -6.59 15.40 0.25
C ARG A 191 -6.43 16.11 -1.10
N ARG A 192 -5.24 16.45 -1.51
CA ARG A 192 -5.00 17.39 -2.63
C ARG A 192 -5.53 16.95 -4.00
N PHE A 193 -6.11 15.76 -4.17
CA PHE A 193 -6.64 15.31 -5.48
C PHE A 193 -7.80 14.32 -5.30
#